data_26a1875cbe711b703e2a577bac5c345e
#
_entry.id   26a1875cbe711b703e2a577bac5c345e
#
_cell.length_a   1.000
_cell.length_b   1.000
_cell.length_c   1.000
_cell.angle_alpha   90.00
_cell.angle_beta   90.00
_cell.angle_gamma   90.00
#
_symmetry.space_group_name_H-M   'P 1'
#
loop_
_entity.id
_entity.type
_entity.pdbx_description
1 polymer ?
#
loop_
_entity_poly.entity_id
_entity_poly.type
_entity_poly.pdbx_seq_one_letter_code
_entity_poly.pdbx_strand_id
1 'polypeptide(L)'
;MLWSRIHLFALAALLFATGAAAQEKIRFSLDWRVEGPVAIFFHAEQKGYFKQEGLDVSLDVGTGSAASIARVATGAYDMSFGDLSALIEYYANTANPQRMQAVYMVHEQAPGAIFTLKKSGIKKASDLAGKKLGGPSFDAVRKMLPLVAKANGFDAKSVQLVTMEPALRETMLVKGDVDAITGFYYTQLLTLNARGIKTEDLQWFKYSDMGLSNLYGNAIIASEKMIAERPKAIAGFLRALNRSIKDVLADPDGTIASVKKREPLVDEKIELQRLKLFLEFVSTPNARSDGIGSINKLKLENQVDDVVSAFGLKNKPSADLLFNSSFLPARGERRL
;
A
#
# COMPACT_ATOMS: atom_id res chain seq x y z
N MET A 1 -54.51 -0.63 44.12
CA MET A 1 -54.13 0.09 42.89
C MET A 1 -52.65 0.48 42.81
N LEU A 2 -51.79 0.12 43.77
CA LEU A 2 -50.33 0.47 43.72
C LEU A 2 -49.45 -0.63 43.10
N TRP A 3 -49.88 -1.87 43.03
CA TRP A 3 -49.04 -2.98 42.53
C TRP A 3 -48.99 -3.07 41.00
N SER A 4 -49.95 -2.53 40.26
CA SER A 4 -49.95 -2.60 38.78
C SER A 4 -49.00 -1.58 38.10
N ARG A 5 -48.57 -0.52 38.81
CA ARG A 5 -47.68 0.51 38.26
C ARG A 5 -46.16 0.13 38.33
N ILE A 6 -45.78 -0.76 39.24
CA ILE A 6 -44.41 -1.18 39.42
C ILE A 6 -43.97 -2.15 38.30
N HIS A 7 -44.88 -2.95 37.78
CA HIS A 7 -44.60 -3.92 36.72
C HIS A 7 -44.44 -3.27 35.32
N LEU A 8 -45.07 -2.12 35.07
CA LEU A 8 -44.90 -1.40 33.79
C LEU A 8 -43.56 -0.69 33.68
N PHE A 9 -42.96 -0.23 34.79
CA PHE A 9 -41.62 0.39 34.78
C PHE A 9 -40.48 -0.64 34.65
N ALA A 10 -40.65 -1.85 35.15
CA ALA A 10 -39.66 -2.92 34.99
C ALA A 10 -39.63 -3.47 33.54
N LEU A 11 -40.75 -3.48 32.81
CA LEU A 11 -40.78 -3.95 31.43
C LEU A 11 -40.24 -2.91 30.44
N ALA A 12 -40.33 -1.60 30.74
CA ALA A 12 -39.76 -0.54 29.92
C ALA A 12 -38.24 -0.42 30.07
N ALA A 13 -37.62 -0.85 31.17
CA ALA A 13 -36.18 -0.84 31.38
C ALA A 13 -35.47 -1.98 30.66
N LEU A 14 -36.15 -3.08 30.30
CA LEU A 14 -35.57 -4.19 29.56
C LEU A 14 -35.45 -3.96 28.04
N LEU A 15 -36.09 -2.93 27.49
CA LEU A 15 -36.06 -2.64 26.05
C LEU A 15 -34.92 -1.72 25.61
N PHE A 16 -34.10 -1.21 26.53
CA PHE A 16 -32.91 -0.37 26.22
C PHE A 16 -31.58 -1.03 26.46
N ALA A 17 -31.53 -2.33 26.72
CA ALA A 17 -30.29 -3.08 26.59
C ALA A 17 -30.01 -3.34 25.11
N THR A 18 -29.81 -2.27 24.31
CA THR A 18 -29.05 -2.38 23.06
C THR A 18 -27.67 -2.84 23.44
N GLY A 19 -27.46 -4.16 23.44
CA GLY A 19 -26.15 -4.74 23.65
C GLY A 19 -25.19 -4.03 22.72
N ALA A 20 -24.20 -3.34 23.28
CA ALA A 20 -23.07 -2.87 22.52
C ALA A 20 -22.48 -4.12 21.85
N ALA A 21 -22.82 -4.37 20.59
CA ALA A 21 -22.24 -5.47 19.83
C ALA A 21 -20.72 -5.31 19.92
N ALA A 22 -20.06 -6.34 20.41
CA ALA A 22 -18.60 -6.33 20.53
C ALA A 22 -18.04 -5.98 19.15
N GLN A 23 -17.15 -4.99 19.09
CA GLN A 23 -16.52 -4.58 17.83
C GLN A 23 -15.76 -5.76 17.23
N GLU A 24 -15.90 -5.94 15.93
CA GLU A 24 -15.22 -7.00 15.21
C GLU A 24 -13.74 -6.64 15.00
N LYS A 25 -12.85 -7.47 15.51
CA LYS A 25 -11.40 -7.20 15.48
C LYS A 25 -10.81 -7.49 14.11
N ILE A 26 -10.00 -6.59 13.58
CA ILE A 26 -9.22 -6.74 12.37
C ILE A 26 -7.75 -6.45 12.67
N ARG A 27 -6.86 -7.40 12.40
CA ARG A 27 -5.41 -7.20 12.42
C ARG A 27 -4.98 -6.80 11.02
N PHE A 28 -4.51 -5.56 10.87
CA PHE A 28 -4.11 -4.98 9.60
C PHE A 28 -2.61 -4.71 9.55
N SER A 29 -1.89 -5.29 8.59
CA SER A 29 -0.48 -5.01 8.37
C SER A 29 -0.31 -3.90 7.34
N LEU A 30 0.30 -2.79 7.72
CA LEU A 30 0.86 -1.83 6.78
C LEU A 30 2.03 -2.47 6.02
N ASP A 31 2.40 -1.90 4.88
CA ASP A 31 3.54 -2.37 4.09
C ASP A 31 4.87 -1.72 4.53
N TRP A 32 4.80 -0.59 5.22
CA TRP A 32 5.97 0.19 5.59
C TRP A 32 5.83 0.80 7.00
N ARG A 33 6.84 1.55 7.41
CA ARG A 33 6.86 2.34 8.64
C ARG A 33 5.87 3.50 8.60
N VAL A 34 5.73 4.19 9.73
CA VAL A 34 4.86 5.37 9.85
C VAL A 34 5.47 6.55 9.09
N GLU A 35 4.82 6.93 7.99
CA GLU A 35 5.15 8.07 7.13
C GLU A 35 3.84 8.72 6.65
N GLY A 36 3.91 9.89 6.00
CA GLY A 36 2.74 10.62 5.52
C GLY A 36 1.67 9.78 4.80
N PRO A 37 2.02 8.87 3.87
CA PRO A 37 1.06 8.03 3.13
C PRO A 37 0.09 7.23 4.00
N VAL A 38 0.49 6.83 5.19
CA VAL A 38 -0.40 6.05 6.09
C VAL A 38 -1.43 6.91 6.82
N ALA A 39 -1.44 8.24 6.59
CA ALA A 39 -2.49 9.14 7.07
C ALA A 39 -3.89 8.63 6.71
N ILE A 40 -4.07 8.00 5.55
CA ILE A 40 -5.35 7.43 5.13
C ILE A 40 -5.92 6.39 6.11
N PHE A 41 -5.07 5.69 6.84
CA PHE A 41 -5.47 4.70 7.86
C PHE A 41 -5.60 5.34 9.24
N PHE A 42 -4.62 6.14 9.65
CA PHE A 42 -4.64 6.77 10.99
C PHE A 42 -5.68 7.86 11.11
N HIS A 43 -6.02 8.55 10.01
CA HIS A 43 -7.15 9.49 9.99
C HIS A 43 -8.48 8.75 10.18
N ALA A 44 -8.67 7.60 9.51
CA ALA A 44 -9.87 6.76 9.71
C ALA A 44 -9.99 6.29 11.17
N GLU A 45 -8.88 5.87 11.79
CA GLU A 45 -8.84 5.51 13.21
C GLU A 45 -9.18 6.70 14.10
N GLN A 46 -8.53 7.85 13.89
CA GLN A 46 -8.70 9.08 14.71
C GLN A 46 -10.11 9.65 14.62
N LYS A 47 -10.73 9.62 13.43
CA LYS A 47 -12.13 10.05 13.21
C LYS A 47 -13.14 9.03 13.69
N GLY A 48 -12.69 7.86 14.12
CA GLY A 48 -13.56 6.77 14.57
C GLY A 48 -14.36 6.12 13.44
N TYR A 49 -13.92 6.23 12.18
CA TYR A 49 -14.65 5.66 11.04
C TYR A 49 -14.73 4.14 11.11
N PHE A 50 -13.66 3.47 11.53
CA PHE A 50 -13.70 2.03 11.80
C PHE A 50 -14.69 1.66 12.89
N LYS A 51 -14.73 2.42 13.98
CA LYS A 51 -15.67 2.21 15.09
C LYS A 51 -17.12 2.40 14.68
N GLN A 52 -17.41 3.38 13.80
CA GLN A 52 -18.74 3.61 13.23
C GLN A 52 -19.22 2.43 12.38
N GLU A 53 -18.30 1.67 11.80
CA GLU A 53 -18.58 0.43 11.07
C GLU A 53 -18.57 -0.82 11.98
N GLY A 54 -18.50 -0.65 13.31
CA GLY A 54 -18.47 -1.75 14.27
C GLY A 54 -17.13 -2.50 14.30
N LEU A 55 -16.02 -1.87 13.88
CA LEU A 55 -14.72 -2.50 13.76
C LEU A 55 -13.72 -1.97 14.82
N ASP A 56 -12.92 -2.89 15.37
CA ASP A 56 -11.73 -2.64 16.17
C ASP A 56 -10.50 -3.03 15.32
N VAL A 57 -9.84 -2.05 14.73
CA VAL A 57 -8.74 -2.27 13.78
C VAL A 57 -7.40 -2.00 14.45
N SER A 58 -6.52 -3.00 14.52
CA SER A 58 -5.12 -2.78 14.86
C SER A 58 -4.30 -2.54 13.60
N LEU A 59 -3.51 -1.47 13.57
CA LEU A 59 -2.67 -1.05 12.47
C LEU A 59 -1.20 -1.24 12.84
N ASP A 60 -0.53 -2.22 12.24
CA ASP A 60 0.87 -2.55 12.54
C ASP A 60 1.79 -2.26 11.35
N VAL A 61 2.97 -1.71 11.63
CA VAL A 61 3.97 -1.35 10.62
C VAL A 61 4.56 -2.57 9.91
N GLY A 62 4.99 -2.37 8.66
CA GLY A 62 5.63 -3.38 7.82
C GLY A 62 7.08 -3.04 7.47
N THR A 63 7.69 -3.93 6.71
CA THR A 63 9.07 -3.81 6.21
C THR A 63 9.18 -3.96 4.69
N GLY A 64 8.05 -4.01 4.00
CA GLY A 64 7.89 -4.13 2.56
C GLY A 64 6.65 -4.95 2.19
N SER A 65 6.13 -4.73 0.98
CA SER A 65 4.87 -5.34 0.52
C SER A 65 4.89 -6.87 0.52
N ALA A 66 6.01 -7.49 0.13
CA ALA A 66 6.12 -8.95 0.17
C ALA A 66 6.04 -9.50 1.60
N ALA A 67 6.56 -8.75 2.60
CA ALA A 67 6.44 -9.14 4.00
C ALA A 67 4.99 -9.00 4.51
N SER A 68 4.29 -7.93 4.15
CA SER A 68 2.89 -7.74 4.55
C SER A 68 1.97 -8.81 3.94
N ILE A 69 2.20 -9.19 2.69
CA ILE A 69 1.50 -10.31 2.01
C ILE A 69 1.78 -11.64 2.72
N ALA A 70 3.04 -11.91 3.06
CA ALA A 70 3.40 -13.13 3.79
C ALA A 70 2.72 -13.22 5.17
N ARG A 71 2.54 -12.09 5.87
CA ARG A 71 1.81 -12.03 7.14
C ARG A 71 0.34 -12.43 7.00
N VAL A 72 -0.31 -12.04 5.90
CA VAL A 72 -1.68 -12.49 5.58
C VAL A 72 -1.70 -13.96 5.22
N ALA A 73 -0.75 -14.42 4.39
CA ALA A 73 -0.64 -15.82 3.98
C ALA A 73 -0.47 -16.77 5.17
N THR A 74 0.28 -16.37 6.20
CA THR A 74 0.47 -17.15 7.42
C THR A 74 -0.70 -17.08 8.41
N GLY A 75 -1.71 -16.22 8.16
CA GLY A 75 -2.81 -15.97 9.08
C GLY A 75 -2.44 -15.12 10.30
N ALA A 76 -1.22 -14.56 10.35
CA ALA A 76 -0.83 -13.64 11.40
C ALA A 76 -1.63 -12.32 11.35
N TYR A 77 -2.06 -11.93 10.15
CA TYR A 77 -2.90 -10.76 9.89
C TYR A 77 -4.10 -11.14 9.04
N ASP A 78 -5.20 -10.42 9.23
CA ASP A 78 -6.46 -10.64 8.53
C ASP A 78 -6.46 -9.97 7.16
N MET A 79 -5.87 -8.78 7.10
CA MET A 79 -5.74 -7.94 5.92
C MET A 79 -4.39 -7.22 5.92
N SER A 80 -3.98 -6.72 4.75
CA SER A 80 -2.76 -5.91 4.63
C SER A 80 -2.87 -4.83 3.55
N PHE A 81 -1.94 -3.88 3.62
CA PHE A 81 -1.59 -2.99 2.54
C PHE A 81 -0.36 -3.55 1.83
N GLY A 82 -0.41 -3.74 0.51
CA GLY A 82 0.70 -4.35 -0.23
C GLY A 82 0.60 -4.17 -1.73
N ASP A 83 1.74 -4.22 -2.40
CA ASP A 83 1.87 -4.03 -3.84
C ASP A 83 1.28 -5.21 -4.63
N LEU A 84 0.52 -4.89 -5.68
CA LEU A 84 -0.18 -5.90 -6.48
C LEU A 84 0.78 -6.78 -7.28
N SER A 85 1.94 -6.24 -7.74
CA SER A 85 2.95 -7.06 -8.42
C SER A 85 3.59 -8.08 -7.46
N ALA A 86 3.74 -7.72 -6.17
CA ALA A 86 4.19 -8.67 -5.16
C ALA A 86 3.15 -9.77 -4.88
N LEU A 87 1.85 -9.46 -4.97
CA LEU A 87 0.79 -10.46 -4.89
C LEU A 87 0.78 -11.38 -6.11
N ILE A 88 0.98 -10.85 -7.31
CA ILE A 88 1.13 -11.64 -8.55
C ILE A 88 2.32 -12.59 -8.42
N GLU A 89 3.49 -12.07 -8.00
CA GLU A 89 4.69 -12.88 -7.78
C GLU A 89 4.43 -14.00 -6.74
N TYR A 90 3.77 -13.68 -5.63
CA TYR A 90 3.43 -14.66 -4.60
C TYR A 90 2.64 -15.84 -5.19
N TYR A 91 1.58 -15.58 -5.95
CA TYR A 91 0.78 -16.62 -6.58
C TYR A 91 1.54 -17.42 -7.62
N ALA A 92 2.35 -16.76 -8.42
CA ALA A 92 3.08 -17.40 -9.51
C ALA A 92 4.26 -18.26 -9.03
N ASN A 93 4.85 -17.94 -7.87
CA ASN A 93 6.02 -18.62 -7.30
C ASN A 93 5.69 -19.66 -6.21
N THR A 94 4.48 -19.64 -5.65
CA THR A 94 4.13 -20.54 -4.54
C THR A 94 3.38 -21.75 -5.05
N ALA A 95 3.84 -22.96 -4.72
CA ALA A 95 3.24 -24.20 -5.21
C ALA A 95 1.79 -24.40 -4.74
N ASN A 96 1.48 -24.06 -3.51
CA ASN A 96 0.13 -24.11 -2.93
C ASN A 96 -0.13 -22.80 -2.17
N PRO A 97 -0.40 -21.70 -2.87
CA PRO A 97 -0.54 -20.41 -2.24
C PRO A 97 -1.80 -20.35 -1.37
N GLN A 98 -1.66 -19.82 -0.15
CA GLN A 98 -2.83 -19.42 0.63
C GLN A 98 -3.59 -18.34 -0.13
N ARG A 99 -4.89 -18.52 -0.29
CA ARG A 99 -5.70 -17.60 -1.09
C ARG A 99 -5.93 -16.29 -0.33
N MET A 100 -5.79 -15.22 -1.07
CA MET A 100 -6.07 -13.86 -0.64
C MET A 100 -6.36 -13.01 -1.88
N GLN A 101 -7.11 -11.95 -1.75
CA GLN A 101 -7.44 -11.09 -2.89
C GLN A 101 -7.25 -9.62 -2.51
N ALA A 102 -6.80 -8.83 -3.45
CA ALA A 102 -6.95 -7.40 -3.37
C ALA A 102 -8.44 -7.06 -3.46
N VAL A 103 -8.91 -6.18 -2.58
CA VAL A 103 -10.32 -5.79 -2.46
C VAL A 103 -10.54 -4.28 -2.66
N TYR A 104 -9.45 -3.50 -2.72
CA TYR A 104 -9.48 -2.06 -2.97
C TYR A 104 -8.11 -1.60 -3.48
N MET A 105 -8.06 -0.96 -4.66
CA MET A 105 -6.83 -0.41 -5.22
C MET A 105 -6.58 0.99 -4.66
N VAL A 106 -5.48 1.18 -3.95
CA VAL A 106 -5.09 2.50 -3.41
C VAL A 106 -4.20 3.25 -4.38
N HIS A 107 -3.11 2.63 -4.85
CA HIS A 107 -2.26 3.23 -5.88
C HIS A 107 -2.78 2.82 -7.27
N GLU A 108 -3.55 3.69 -7.90
CA GLU A 108 -3.98 3.46 -9.30
C GLU A 108 -2.78 3.42 -10.25
N GLN A 109 -1.69 4.10 -9.91
CA GLN A 109 -0.40 4.01 -10.58
C GLN A 109 0.69 3.62 -9.56
N ALA A 110 1.58 2.69 -9.94
CA ALA A 110 2.66 2.24 -9.07
C ALA A 110 3.71 3.35 -8.83
N PRO A 111 4.04 3.68 -7.58
CA PRO A 111 4.96 4.77 -7.24
C PRO A 111 6.43 4.34 -7.24
N GLY A 112 6.78 3.19 -7.83
CA GLY A 112 8.14 2.67 -7.85
C GLY A 112 9.11 3.60 -8.55
N ALA A 113 10.32 3.70 -7.99
CA ALA A 113 11.41 4.49 -8.55
C ALA A 113 12.78 3.92 -8.15
N ILE A 114 13.78 4.23 -8.97
CA ILE A 114 15.19 3.99 -8.68
C ILE A 114 15.85 5.34 -8.50
N PHE A 115 16.60 5.51 -7.42
CA PHE A 115 17.31 6.75 -7.08
C PHE A 115 18.82 6.53 -7.12
N THR A 116 19.52 7.53 -7.61
CA THR A 116 20.99 7.59 -7.62
C THR A 116 21.45 9.04 -7.43
N LEU A 117 22.72 9.23 -7.11
CA LEU A 117 23.33 10.56 -7.09
C LEU A 117 23.79 10.92 -8.51
N LYS A 118 23.62 12.16 -8.97
CA LYS A 118 24.08 12.61 -10.31
C LYS A 118 25.55 12.31 -10.57
N LYS A 119 26.38 12.39 -9.52
CA LYS A 119 27.81 12.07 -9.59
C LYS A 119 28.11 10.60 -9.94
N SER A 120 27.13 9.66 -9.82
CA SER A 120 27.31 8.25 -10.20
C SER A 120 27.44 8.05 -11.72
N GLY A 121 27.00 9.03 -12.52
CA GLY A 121 26.96 8.94 -13.97
C GLY A 121 25.81 8.10 -14.53
N ILE A 122 24.91 7.54 -13.70
CA ILE A 122 23.73 6.78 -14.13
C ILE A 122 22.69 7.79 -14.65
N LYS A 123 22.41 7.78 -15.95
CA LYS A 123 21.50 8.72 -16.62
C LYS A 123 20.21 8.07 -17.14
N LYS A 124 20.18 6.76 -17.25
CA LYS A 124 19.03 5.95 -17.70
C LYS A 124 19.04 4.57 -17.03
N ALA A 125 17.91 3.87 -17.04
CA ALA A 125 17.78 2.59 -16.35
C ALA A 125 18.79 1.53 -16.83
N SER A 126 19.14 1.50 -18.12
CA SER A 126 20.14 0.57 -18.66
C SER A 126 21.58 0.79 -18.16
N ASP A 127 21.88 1.99 -17.59
CA ASP A 127 23.20 2.26 -16.99
C ASP A 127 23.38 1.55 -15.63
N LEU A 128 22.33 0.88 -15.13
CA LEU A 128 22.40 0.01 -13.95
C LEU A 128 23.20 -1.29 -14.20
N ALA A 129 23.43 -1.67 -15.46
CA ALA A 129 24.25 -2.83 -15.79
C ALA A 129 25.64 -2.70 -15.17
N GLY A 130 26.08 -3.72 -14.41
CA GLY A 130 27.35 -3.73 -13.68
C GLY A 130 27.36 -2.90 -12.38
N LYS A 131 26.28 -2.20 -12.03
CA LYS A 131 26.18 -1.35 -10.85
C LYS A 131 25.60 -2.08 -9.64
N LYS A 132 25.87 -1.54 -8.44
CA LYS A 132 25.29 -2.00 -7.18
C LYS A 132 23.94 -1.33 -6.93
N LEU A 133 22.87 -2.12 -6.94
CA LEU A 133 21.51 -1.67 -6.63
C LEU A 133 21.10 -2.14 -5.23
N GLY A 134 20.93 -1.21 -4.32
CA GLY A 134 20.59 -1.45 -2.92
C GLY A 134 19.10 -1.40 -2.65
N GLY A 135 18.63 -2.29 -1.75
CA GLY A 135 17.26 -2.28 -1.24
C GLY A 135 16.99 -3.46 -0.31
N PRO A 136 15.95 -3.37 0.53
CA PRO A 136 15.51 -4.51 1.34
C PRO A 136 15.06 -5.69 0.47
N SER A 137 15.22 -6.92 0.97
CA SER A 137 14.82 -8.12 0.21
C SER A 137 13.31 -8.20 -0.06
N PHE A 138 12.50 -7.58 0.81
CA PHE A 138 11.03 -7.53 0.71
C PHE A 138 10.49 -6.28 0.01
N ASP A 139 11.38 -5.43 -0.51
CA ASP A 139 11.00 -4.22 -1.25
C ASP A 139 10.42 -4.58 -2.62
N ALA A 140 9.17 -4.14 -2.86
CA ALA A 140 8.46 -4.46 -4.11
C ALA A 140 9.19 -3.88 -5.33
N VAL A 141 9.77 -2.67 -5.24
CA VAL A 141 10.47 -2.03 -6.35
C VAL A 141 11.74 -2.79 -6.71
N ARG A 142 12.51 -3.24 -5.71
CA ARG A 142 13.70 -4.07 -5.94
C ARG A 142 13.35 -5.37 -6.66
N LYS A 143 12.25 -6.00 -6.26
CA LYS A 143 11.79 -7.24 -6.88
C LYS A 143 11.38 -7.04 -8.34
N MET A 144 10.92 -5.85 -8.72
CA MET A 144 10.55 -5.52 -10.10
C MET A 144 11.76 -5.23 -11.02
N LEU A 145 13.00 -5.38 -10.57
CA LEU A 145 14.18 -5.20 -11.43
C LEU A 145 14.15 -6.01 -12.75
N PRO A 146 13.70 -7.28 -12.78
CA PRO A 146 13.56 -8.01 -14.04
C PRO A 146 12.64 -7.33 -15.05
N LEU A 147 11.53 -6.73 -14.58
CA LEU A 147 10.59 -6.00 -15.42
C LEU A 147 11.20 -4.69 -15.94
N VAL A 148 11.89 -3.95 -15.06
CA VAL A 148 12.64 -2.73 -15.44
C VAL A 148 13.71 -3.06 -16.49
N ALA A 149 14.46 -4.13 -16.28
CA ALA A 149 15.52 -4.57 -17.19
C ALA A 149 14.96 -4.95 -18.57
N LYS A 150 13.88 -5.73 -18.61
CA LYS A 150 13.18 -6.10 -19.86
C LYS A 150 12.68 -4.88 -20.62
N ALA A 151 12.02 -3.94 -19.95
CA ALA A 151 11.49 -2.73 -20.57
C ALA A 151 12.59 -1.79 -21.10
N ASN A 152 13.80 -1.84 -20.52
CA ASN A 152 14.91 -0.95 -20.86
C ASN A 152 16.08 -1.64 -21.57
N GLY A 153 15.91 -2.89 -22.01
CA GLY A 153 16.83 -3.60 -22.88
C GLY A 153 18.19 -3.97 -22.27
N PHE A 154 18.23 -4.33 -20.98
CA PHE A 154 19.44 -4.81 -20.33
C PHE A 154 19.20 -6.11 -19.54
N ASP A 155 20.26 -6.82 -19.20
CA ASP A 155 20.15 -8.04 -18.39
C ASP A 155 20.08 -7.70 -16.89
N ALA A 156 18.97 -8.06 -16.24
CA ALA A 156 18.81 -7.88 -14.80
C ALA A 156 19.91 -8.56 -13.98
N LYS A 157 20.48 -9.68 -14.45
CA LYS A 157 21.56 -10.41 -13.78
C LYS A 157 22.90 -9.66 -13.81
N SER A 158 23.06 -8.67 -14.68
CA SER A 158 24.23 -7.80 -14.70
C SER A 158 24.27 -6.82 -13.52
N VAL A 159 23.14 -6.61 -12.84
CA VAL A 159 23.02 -5.70 -11.69
C VAL A 159 23.41 -6.44 -10.41
N GLN A 160 24.32 -5.86 -9.62
CA GLN A 160 24.72 -6.40 -8.33
C GLN A 160 23.71 -6.01 -7.24
N LEU A 161 22.83 -6.93 -6.86
CA LEU A 161 21.84 -6.67 -5.81
C LEU A 161 22.49 -6.69 -4.42
N VAL A 162 22.40 -5.58 -3.71
CA VAL A 162 22.87 -5.44 -2.32
C VAL A 162 21.67 -5.40 -1.38
N THR A 163 21.55 -6.42 -0.53
CA THR A 163 20.50 -6.50 0.49
C THR A 163 20.91 -5.72 1.73
N MET A 164 19.97 -4.94 2.27
CA MET A 164 20.18 -4.16 3.46
C MET A 164 18.87 -3.95 4.24
N GLU A 165 18.99 -3.58 5.51
CA GLU A 165 17.87 -3.13 6.31
C GLU A 165 17.32 -1.80 5.79
N PRO A 166 15.97 -1.58 5.87
CA PRO A 166 15.34 -0.36 5.37
C PRO A 166 15.98 0.95 5.89
N ALA A 167 16.40 0.96 7.15
CA ALA A 167 17.01 2.14 7.78
C ALA A 167 18.39 2.53 7.23
N LEU A 168 19.08 1.59 6.57
CA LEU A 168 20.43 1.79 6.04
C LEU A 168 20.46 2.24 4.57
N ARG A 169 19.36 2.09 3.85
CA ARG A 169 19.28 2.23 2.39
C ARG A 169 19.82 3.56 1.88
N GLU A 170 19.29 4.65 2.37
CA GLU A 170 19.70 5.99 1.93
C GLU A 170 21.14 6.33 2.39
N THR A 171 21.53 5.86 3.58
CA THR A 171 22.89 6.06 4.10
C THR A 171 23.93 5.37 3.22
N MET A 172 23.65 4.14 2.76
CA MET A 172 24.56 3.41 1.87
C MET A 172 24.70 4.07 0.50
N LEU A 173 23.61 4.67 -0.05
CA LEU A 173 23.71 5.47 -1.26
C LEU A 173 24.57 6.70 -1.06
N VAL A 174 24.35 7.45 0.02
CA VAL A 174 25.11 8.69 0.30
C VAL A 174 26.58 8.42 0.50
N LYS A 175 26.95 7.32 1.17
CA LYS A 175 28.33 6.88 1.36
C LYS A 175 28.98 6.32 0.09
N GLY A 176 28.19 5.91 -0.91
CA GLY A 176 28.70 5.26 -2.12
C GLY A 176 28.93 3.77 -1.96
N ASP A 177 28.38 3.13 -0.93
CA ASP A 177 28.42 1.67 -0.75
C ASP A 177 27.58 0.96 -1.82
N VAL A 178 26.56 1.65 -2.34
CA VAL A 178 25.76 1.28 -3.51
C VAL A 178 25.64 2.45 -4.49
N ASP A 179 25.48 2.14 -5.79
CA ASP A 179 25.39 3.15 -6.86
C ASP A 179 23.98 3.71 -7.01
N ALA A 180 22.96 2.88 -6.70
CA ALA A 180 21.55 3.23 -6.77
C ALA A 180 20.75 2.49 -5.69
N ILE A 181 19.55 2.99 -5.39
CA ILE A 181 18.62 2.36 -4.44
C ILE A 181 17.20 2.30 -5.03
N THR A 182 16.42 1.31 -4.59
CA THR A 182 15.01 1.15 -4.96
C THR A 182 14.09 1.69 -3.87
N GLY A 183 12.86 2.05 -4.24
CA GLY A 183 11.79 2.39 -3.29
C GLY A 183 10.67 3.21 -3.94
N PHE A 184 9.69 3.58 -3.16
CA PHE A 184 8.64 4.48 -3.64
C PHE A 184 9.16 5.90 -3.78
N TYR A 185 8.78 6.57 -4.87
CA TYR A 185 9.27 7.90 -5.24
C TYR A 185 9.20 8.90 -4.09
N TYR A 186 8.03 9.06 -3.49
CA TYR A 186 7.81 10.01 -2.41
C TYR A 186 8.61 9.69 -1.13
N THR A 187 8.81 8.39 -0.81
CA THR A 187 9.62 7.97 0.33
C THR A 187 11.09 8.30 0.11
N GLN A 188 11.65 7.91 -1.04
CA GLN A 188 13.07 8.09 -1.32
C GLN A 188 13.45 9.57 -1.42
N LEU A 189 12.71 10.34 -2.21
CA LEU A 189 12.98 11.76 -2.41
C LEU A 189 13.06 12.50 -1.07
N LEU A 190 12.01 12.37 -0.25
CA LEU A 190 11.91 13.13 0.98
C LEU A 190 12.88 12.63 2.06
N THR A 191 13.18 11.32 2.09
CA THR A 191 14.17 10.77 3.04
C THR A 191 15.60 11.20 2.67
N LEU A 192 15.95 11.25 1.39
CA LEU A 192 17.25 11.77 0.94
C LEU A 192 17.38 13.27 1.22
N ASN A 193 16.32 14.05 0.96
CA ASN A 193 16.32 15.48 1.29
C ASN A 193 16.46 15.71 2.81
N ALA A 194 15.78 14.93 3.64
CA ALA A 194 15.93 15.00 5.11
C ALA A 194 17.35 14.66 5.60
N ARG A 195 18.13 13.90 4.80
CA ARG A 195 19.55 13.62 5.04
C ARG A 195 20.50 14.68 4.47
N GLY A 196 19.97 15.80 3.99
CA GLY A 196 20.76 16.93 3.47
C GLY A 196 21.18 16.79 2.01
N ILE A 197 20.70 15.75 1.29
CA ILE A 197 20.97 15.64 -0.16
C ILE A 197 19.98 16.55 -0.89
N LYS A 198 20.47 17.51 -1.63
CA LYS A 198 19.65 18.43 -2.40
C LYS A 198 18.99 17.68 -3.57
N THR A 199 17.77 18.06 -3.91
CA THR A 199 17.03 17.49 -5.05
C THR A 199 17.81 17.60 -6.36
N GLU A 200 18.53 18.72 -6.54
CA GLU A 200 19.39 18.97 -7.71
C GLU A 200 20.57 18.00 -7.85
N ASP A 201 21.02 17.36 -6.76
CA ASP A 201 22.10 16.37 -6.76
C ASP A 201 21.59 14.93 -6.99
N LEU A 202 20.26 14.74 -6.98
CA LEU A 202 19.62 13.46 -7.20
C LEU A 202 19.32 13.26 -8.68
N GLN A 203 19.41 12.02 -9.11
CA GLN A 203 18.82 11.48 -10.33
C GLN A 203 17.88 10.36 -9.93
N TRP A 204 16.69 10.31 -10.51
CA TRP A 204 15.75 9.20 -10.32
C TRP A 204 15.05 8.84 -11.62
N PHE A 205 14.53 7.63 -11.63
CA PHE A 205 13.74 7.07 -12.72
C PHE A 205 12.48 6.49 -12.10
N LYS A 206 11.32 7.11 -12.32
CA LYS A 206 10.02 6.53 -11.94
C LYS A 206 9.69 5.38 -12.88
N TYR A 207 8.80 4.49 -12.46
CA TYR A 207 8.31 3.42 -13.34
C TYR A 207 7.75 3.96 -14.66
N SER A 208 7.02 5.09 -14.63
CA SER A 208 6.53 5.77 -15.84
C SER A 208 7.67 6.11 -16.82
N ASP A 209 8.79 6.59 -16.30
CA ASP A 209 9.96 7.00 -17.09
C ASP A 209 10.70 5.79 -17.69
N MET A 210 10.50 4.62 -17.10
CA MET A 210 11.10 3.34 -17.50
C MET A 210 10.15 2.46 -18.34
N GLY A 211 9.07 3.02 -18.88
CA GLY A 211 8.10 2.29 -19.70
C GLY A 211 7.09 1.44 -18.92
N LEU A 212 6.99 1.64 -17.60
CA LEU A 212 6.13 0.86 -16.70
C LEU A 212 4.94 1.69 -16.17
N SER A 213 4.33 2.52 -17.00
CA SER A 213 3.23 3.42 -16.61
C SER A 213 1.92 2.70 -16.28
N ASN A 214 1.75 1.47 -16.77
CA ASN A 214 0.50 0.70 -16.64
C ASN A 214 0.47 -0.25 -15.44
N LEU A 215 1.33 -0.05 -14.44
CA LEU A 215 1.30 -0.87 -13.24
C LEU A 215 0.43 -0.25 -12.15
N TYR A 216 -0.41 -1.06 -11.53
CA TYR A 216 -0.98 -0.78 -10.21
C TYR A 216 0.09 -0.95 -9.14
N GLY A 217 -0.02 -0.17 -8.06
CA GLY A 217 0.83 -0.35 -6.89
C GLY A 217 0.08 -1.02 -5.73
N ASN A 218 0.05 -0.38 -4.56
CA ASN A 218 -0.51 -0.97 -3.36
C ASN A 218 -2.04 -1.04 -3.37
N ALA A 219 -2.54 -2.16 -2.89
CA ALA A 219 -3.95 -2.47 -2.67
C ALA A 219 -4.21 -2.89 -1.21
N ILE A 220 -5.47 -2.86 -0.80
CA ILE A 220 -5.93 -3.57 0.39
C ILE A 220 -6.12 -5.02 0.01
N ILE A 221 -5.43 -5.90 0.70
CA ILE A 221 -5.43 -7.35 0.46
C ILE A 221 -6.09 -8.02 1.66
N ALA A 222 -7.08 -8.88 1.42
CA ALA A 222 -7.79 -9.65 2.44
C ALA A 222 -7.53 -11.14 2.29
N SER A 223 -7.39 -11.85 3.42
CA SER A 223 -7.27 -13.31 3.43
C SER A 223 -8.56 -13.99 2.95
N GLU A 224 -8.46 -15.21 2.39
CA GLU A 224 -9.63 -16.00 2.01
C GLU A 224 -10.58 -16.21 3.20
N LYS A 225 -10.03 -16.41 4.38
CA LYS A 225 -10.82 -16.53 5.61
C LYS A 225 -11.67 -15.29 5.86
N MET A 226 -11.08 -14.09 5.74
CA MET A 226 -11.83 -12.83 5.86
C MET A 226 -12.92 -12.74 4.81
N ILE A 227 -12.61 -13.09 3.56
CA ILE A 227 -13.56 -13.04 2.43
C ILE A 227 -14.74 -13.98 2.65
N ALA A 228 -14.49 -15.19 3.12
CA ALA A 228 -15.51 -16.22 3.31
C ALA A 228 -16.35 -16.00 4.59
N GLU A 229 -15.71 -15.69 5.70
CA GLU A 229 -16.36 -15.69 7.02
C GLU A 229 -16.82 -14.30 7.46
N ARG A 230 -16.14 -13.22 6.97
CA ARG A 230 -16.30 -11.86 7.49
C ARG A 230 -16.51 -10.80 6.39
N PRO A 231 -17.35 -11.05 5.35
CA PRO A 231 -17.51 -10.14 4.22
C PRO A 231 -18.02 -8.74 4.63
N LYS A 232 -18.87 -8.67 5.66
CA LYS A 232 -19.39 -7.39 6.19
C LYS A 232 -18.29 -6.54 6.83
N ALA A 233 -17.31 -7.18 7.50
CA ALA A 233 -16.17 -6.48 8.09
C ALA A 233 -15.26 -5.89 7.01
N ILE A 234 -15.00 -6.62 5.92
CA ILE A 234 -14.27 -6.08 4.77
C ILE A 234 -14.99 -4.87 4.19
N ALA A 235 -16.28 -4.99 3.90
CA ALA A 235 -17.07 -3.88 3.32
C ALA A 235 -17.07 -2.66 4.26
N GLY A 236 -17.22 -2.85 5.58
CA GLY A 236 -17.14 -1.79 6.58
C GLY A 236 -15.75 -1.13 6.61
N PHE A 237 -14.68 -1.93 6.61
CA PHE A 237 -13.32 -1.42 6.54
C PHE A 237 -13.11 -0.55 5.30
N LEU A 238 -13.58 -0.99 4.13
CA LEU A 238 -13.42 -0.26 2.88
C LEU A 238 -14.26 1.03 2.83
N ARG A 239 -15.47 1.06 3.43
CA ARG A 239 -16.23 2.32 3.56
C ARG A 239 -15.51 3.33 4.44
N ALA A 240 -15.01 2.89 5.59
CA ALA A 240 -14.23 3.73 6.51
C ALA A 240 -12.96 4.28 5.83
N LEU A 241 -12.20 3.42 5.15
CA LEU A 241 -11.00 3.80 4.42
C LEU A 241 -11.31 4.75 3.27
N ASN A 242 -12.33 4.46 2.47
CA ASN A 242 -12.76 5.29 1.33
C ASN A 242 -13.14 6.72 1.80
N ARG A 243 -13.86 6.83 2.90
CA ARG A 243 -14.19 8.11 3.52
C ARG A 243 -12.93 8.85 3.95
N SER A 244 -12.02 8.16 4.61
CA SER A 244 -10.74 8.73 5.05
C SER A 244 -9.87 9.20 3.87
N ILE A 245 -9.77 8.42 2.79
CA ILE A 245 -9.02 8.84 1.59
C ILE A 245 -9.61 10.14 1.01
N LYS A 246 -10.94 10.28 0.97
CA LYS A 246 -11.59 11.51 0.49
C LYS A 246 -11.28 12.71 1.39
N ASP A 247 -11.33 12.53 2.71
CA ASP A 247 -10.96 13.59 3.65
C ASP A 247 -9.49 14.01 3.48
N VAL A 248 -8.58 13.03 3.35
CA VAL A 248 -7.14 13.28 3.15
C VAL A 248 -6.87 13.98 1.81
N LEU A 249 -7.60 13.62 0.75
CA LEU A 249 -7.51 14.30 -0.55
C LEU A 249 -8.04 15.73 -0.49
N ALA A 250 -9.08 15.99 0.30
CA ALA A 250 -9.68 17.32 0.44
C ALA A 250 -8.84 18.25 1.33
N ASP A 251 -8.23 17.73 2.39
CA ASP A 251 -7.44 18.49 3.36
C ASP A 251 -6.23 17.65 3.85
N PRO A 252 -5.16 17.54 3.05
CA PRO A 252 -3.94 16.84 3.50
C PRO A 252 -3.30 17.51 4.72
N ASP A 253 -3.34 18.83 4.79
CA ASP A 253 -2.71 19.61 5.87
C ASP A 253 -3.40 19.34 7.21
N GLY A 254 -4.75 19.28 7.26
CA GLY A 254 -5.48 18.98 8.48
C GLY A 254 -5.41 17.49 8.90
N THR A 255 -5.09 16.59 7.97
CA THR A 255 -5.08 15.15 8.26
C THR A 255 -3.71 14.62 8.69
N ILE A 256 -2.61 15.31 8.36
CA ILE A 256 -1.25 14.85 8.70
C ILE A 256 -1.01 14.73 10.20
N ALA A 257 -1.74 15.49 11.02
CA ALA A 257 -1.69 15.43 12.47
C ALA A 257 -1.95 14.00 13.02
N SER A 258 -2.70 13.16 12.29
CA SER A 258 -2.96 11.77 12.64
C SER A 258 -1.66 10.93 12.63
N VAL A 259 -0.77 11.20 11.68
CA VAL A 259 0.56 10.58 11.56
C VAL A 259 1.44 11.03 12.72
N LYS A 260 1.49 12.34 13.00
CA LYS A 260 2.26 12.92 14.11
C LYS A 260 1.82 12.39 15.46
N LYS A 261 0.52 12.17 15.65
CA LYS A 261 -0.03 11.58 16.87
C LYS A 261 0.43 10.12 17.04
N ARG A 262 0.52 9.35 15.97
CA ARG A 262 0.95 7.95 16.00
C ARG A 262 2.46 7.81 16.19
N GLU A 263 3.25 8.68 15.55
CA GLU A 263 4.70 8.71 15.62
C GLU A 263 5.19 10.13 15.94
N PRO A 264 5.33 10.49 17.21
CA PRO A 264 5.67 11.84 17.65
C PRO A 264 7.04 12.36 17.16
N LEU A 265 7.94 11.46 16.72
CA LEU A 265 9.28 11.83 16.26
C LEU A 265 9.36 12.23 14.79
N VAL A 266 8.30 12.03 13.98
CA VAL A 266 8.32 12.43 12.58
C VAL A 266 8.33 13.96 12.43
N ASP A 267 9.00 14.44 11.39
CA ASP A 267 8.89 15.83 10.94
C ASP A 267 7.59 16.00 10.16
N GLU A 268 6.61 16.67 10.76
CA GLU A 268 5.28 16.83 10.19
C GLU A 268 5.31 17.54 8.82
N LYS A 269 6.22 18.51 8.62
CA LYS A 269 6.35 19.22 7.36
C LYS A 269 6.86 18.31 6.24
N ILE A 270 7.82 17.44 6.54
CA ILE A 270 8.33 16.44 5.59
C ILE A 270 7.24 15.41 5.29
N GLU A 271 6.54 14.93 6.31
CA GLU A 271 5.51 13.92 6.14
C GLU A 271 4.28 14.46 5.38
N LEU A 272 3.93 15.72 5.56
CA LEU A 272 2.91 16.40 4.75
C LEU A 272 3.32 16.48 3.27
N GLN A 273 4.57 16.83 2.97
CA GLN A 273 5.07 16.83 1.60
C GLN A 273 5.02 15.41 1.00
N ARG A 274 5.40 14.40 1.79
CA ARG A 274 5.34 12.99 1.38
C ARG A 274 3.92 12.55 1.10
N LEU A 275 2.97 12.93 1.95
CA LEU A 275 1.54 12.68 1.75
C LEU A 275 1.05 13.31 0.44
N LYS A 276 1.37 14.57 0.19
CA LYS A 276 0.95 15.26 -1.04
C LYS A 276 1.47 14.55 -2.31
N LEU A 277 2.72 14.10 -2.31
CA LEU A 277 3.28 13.31 -3.41
C LEU A 277 2.64 11.92 -3.55
N PHE A 278 2.29 11.26 -2.43
CA PHE A 278 1.56 9.99 -2.44
C PHE A 278 0.18 10.12 -3.09
N LEU A 279 -0.53 11.21 -2.81
CA LEU A 279 -1.88 11.44 -3.33
C LEU A 279 -1.93 11.57 -4.86
N GLU A 280 -0.83 11.91 -5.53
CA GLU A 280 -0.73 11.92 -6.99
C GLU A 280 -0.93 10.50 -7.59
N PHE A 281 -0.52 9.44 -6.88
CA PHE A 281 -0.68 8.05 -7.29
C PHE A 281 -2.04 7.46 -6.93
N VAL A 282 -2.79 8.12 -6.03
CA VAL A 282 -4.14 7.73 -5.61
C VAL A 282 -5.20 8.40 -6.49
N SER A 283 -5.03 9.70 -6.75
CA SER A 283 -6.02 10.55 -7.43
C SER A 283 -5.63 10.83 -8.89
N THR A 284 -5.37 9.77 -9.66
CA THR A 284 -5.08 9.84 -11.08
C THR A 284 -6.33 10.20 -11.91
N PRO A 285 -6.21 10.59 -13.18
CA PRO A 285 -7.37 10.78 -14.07
C PRO A 285 -8.30 9.56 -14.11
N ASN A 286 -7.75 8.34 -14.17
CA ASN A 286 -8.55 7.10 -14.15
C ASN A 286 -9.30 6.91 -12.83
N ALA A 287 -8.65 7.16 -11.69
CA ALA A 287 -9.29 7.08 -10.38
C ALA A 287 -10.44 8.10 -10.24
N ARG A 288 -10.31 9.28 -10.86
CA ARG A 288 -11.36 10.31 -10.89
C ARG A 288 -12.55 9.89 -11.75
N SER A 289 -12.33 9.23 -12.90
CA SER A 289 -13.40 8.80 -13.79
C SER A 289 -14.14 7.56 -13.27
N ASP A 290 -13.39 6.58 -12.74
CA ASP A 290 -13.93 5.26 -12.37
C ASP A 290 -14.28 5.13 -10.89
N GLY A 291 -13.80 6.08 -10.09
CA GLY A 291 -13.86 6.09 -8.63
C GLY A 291 -12.66 5.38 -8.01
N ILE A 292 -12.14 5.96 -6.92
CA ILE A 292 -11.02 5.36 -6.16
C ILE A 292 -11.34 3.92 -5.73
N GLY A 293 -10.33 3.10 -5.62
CA GLY A 293 -10.46 1.70 -5.18
C GLY A 293 -10.77 0.69 -6.29
N SER A 294 -11.19 1.14 -7.47
CA SER A 294 -11.50 0.25 -8.61
C SER A 294 -10.25 -0.12 -9.43
N ILE A 295 -10.43 -1.09 -10.31
CA ILE A 295 -9.45 -1.48 -11.31
C ILE A 295 -10.07 -1.49 -12.71
N ASN A 296 -9.20 -1.36 -13.72
CA ASN A 296 -9.47 -1.79 -15.09
C ASN A 296 -8.94 -3.21 -15.25
N LYS A 297 -9.79 -4.16 -15.61
CA LYS A 297 -9.43 -5.58 -15.72
C LYS A 297 -8.31 -5.83 -16.73
N LEU A 298 -8.36 -5.17 -17.89
CA LEU A 298 -7.33 -5.32 -18.93
C LEU A 298 -5.96 -4.79 -18.44
N LYS A 299 -5.94 -3.66 -17.73
CA LYS A 299 -4.70 -3.16 -17.10
C LYS A 299 -4.11 -4.18 -16.13
N LEU A 300 -4.95 -4.82 -15.30
CA LEU A 300 -4.50 -5.87 -14.38
C LEU A 300 -3.98 -7.11 -15.12
N GLU A 301 -4.68 -7.56 -16.17
CA GLU A 301 -4.24 -8.70 -16.99
C GLU A 301 -2.89 -8.43 -17.65
N ASN A 302 -2.68 -7.22 -18.19
CA ASN A 302 -1.40 -6.79 -18.75
C ASN A 302 -0.29 -6.76 -17.68
N GLN A 303 -0.57 -6.26 -16.47
CA GLN A 303 0.39 -6.29 -15.36
C GLN A 303 0.77 -7.73 -14.96
N VAL A 304 -0.19 -8.66 -14.96
CA VAL A 304 0.08 -10.08 -14.74
C VAL A 304 1.03 -10.63 -15.81
N ASP A 305 0.76 -10.34 -17.08
CA ASP A 305 1.60 -10.78 -18.20
C ASP A 305 3.02 -10.24 -18.10
N ASP A 306 3.14 -8.96 -17.79
CA ASP A 306 4.42 -8.28 -17.64
C ASP A 306 5.24 -8.90 -16.49
N VAL A 307 4.65 -9.08 -15.32
CA VAL A 307 5.33 -9.67 -14.16
C VAL A 307 5.71 -11.13 -14.43
N VAL A 308 4.77 -11.96 -14.87
CA VAL A 308 5.02 -13.39 -15.15
C VAL A 308 6.11 -13.57 -16.19
N SER A 309 6.05 -12.80 -17.28
CA SER A 309 7.05 -12.86 -18.36
C SER A 309 8.43 -12.37 -17.92
N ALA A 310 8.51 -11.26 -17.18
CA ALA A 310 9.79 -10.69 -16.75
C ALA A 310 10.53 -11.58 -15.75
N PHE A 311 9.78 -12.30 -14.91
CA PHE A 311 10.34 -13.22 -13.93
C PHE A 311 10.51 -14.66 -14.45
N GLY A 312 10.05 -14.96 -15.67
CA GLY A 312 10.09 -16.32 -16.21
C GLY A 312 9.25 -17.32 -15.42
N LEU A 313 8.11 -16.88 -14.87
CA LEU A 313 7.25 -17.68 -14.01
C LEU A 313 6.37 -18.62 -14.86
N LYS A 314 6.11 -19.82 -14.34
CA LYS A 314 5.29 -20.82 -15.04
C LYS A 314 3.79 -20.65 -14.80
N ASN A 315 3.42 -20.20 -13.60
CA ASN A 315 2.03 -20.03 -13.22
C ASN A 315 1.59 -18.59 -13.48
N LYS A 316 0.44 -18.43 -14.14
CA LYS A 316 -0.18 -17.14 -14.42
C LYS A 316 -1.49 -17.04 -13.64
N PRO A 317 -1.54 -16.28 -12.53
CA PRO A 317 -2.81 -16.07 -11.82
C PRO A 317 -3.77 -15.25 -12.69
N SER A 318 -5.07 -15.56 -12.61
CA SER A 318 -6.10 -14.76 -13.30
C SER A 318 -6.38 -13.44 -12.58
N ALA A 319 -6.88 -12.45 -13.30
CA ALA A 319 -7.30 -11.19 -12.70
C ALA A 319 -8.39 -11.39 -11.63
N ASP A 320 -9.32 -12.33 -11.84
CA ASP A 320 -10.41 -12.64 -10.90
C ASP A 320 -9.90 -13.36 -9.62
N LEU A 321 -8.75 -14.03 -9.69
CA LEU A 321 -8.07 -14.56 -8.50
C LEU A 321 -7.41 -13.44 -7.69
N LEU A 322 -6.93 -12.39 -8.36
CA LEU A 322 -6.13 -11.33 -7.75
C LEU A 322 -6.99 -10.20 -7.18
N PHE A 323 -8.12 -9.87 -7.80
CA PHE A 323 -8.95 -8.73 -7.39
C PHE A 323 -10.44 -9.08 -7.29
N ASN A 324 -11.04 -8.71 -6.16
CA ASN A 324 -12.46 -8.91 -5.87
C ASN A 324 -13.16 -7.56 -5.64
N SER A 325 -13.92 -7.11 -6.62
CA SER A 325 -14.64 -5.83 -6.58
C SER A 325 -15.95 -5.85 -5.78
N SER A 326 -16.42 -7.02 -5.31
CA SER A 326 -17.73 -7.15 -4.64
C SER A 326 -17.84 -6.40 -3.32
N PHE A 327 -16.71 -6.06 -2.71
CA PHE A 327 -16.63 -5.34 -1.43
C PHE A 327 -16.52 -3.81 -1.58
N LEU A 328 -16.34 -3.33 -2.81
CA LEU A 328 -16.16 -1.90 -3.03
C LEU A 328 -17.40 -1.10 -2.61
N PRO A 329 -17.24 0.06 -1.95
CA PRO A 329 -18.34 1.00 -1.76
C PRO A 329 -18.99 1.37 -3.10
N ALA A 330 -20.23 1.81 -3.06
CA ALA A 330 -20.95 2.22 -4.27
C ALA A 330 -20.13 3.24 -5.10
N ARG A 331 -20.24 3.17 -6.44
CA ARG A 331 -19.45 4.04 -7.32
C ARG A 331 -19.61 5.52 -6.98
N GLY A 332 -20.82 5.95 -6.63
CA GLY A 332 -21.08 7.34 -6.22
C GLY A 332 -20.30 7.78 -4.97
N GLU A 333 -20.08 6.87 -4.03
CA GLU A 333 -19.32 7.15 -2.79
C GLU A 333 -17.81 7.22 -3.06
N ARG A 334 -17.33 6.57 -4.14
CA ARG A 334 -15.92 6.49 -4.54
C ARG A 334 -15.49 7.59 -5.53
N ARG A 335 -16.41 8.39 -6.04
CA ARG A 335 -16.09 9.56 -6.88
C ARG A 335 -15.41 10.65 -6.05
N LEU A 336 -14.39 11.27 -6.67
CA LEU A 336 -13.65 12.42 -6.14
C LEU A 336 -14.24 13.73 -6.63
#